data_8b6d422f36fbe5b6023cf9052ce6451f
#
_entry.id   8b6d422f36fbe5b6023cf9052ce6451f
#
_cell.length_a   1.000
_cell.length_b   1.000
_cell.length_c   1.000
_cell.angle_alpha   90.00
_cell.angle_beta   90.00
_cell.angle_gamma   90.00
#
_symmetry.space_group_name_H-M   'P 1'
#
loop_
_entity.id
_entity.type
_entity.pdbx_description
1 polymer ?
#
loop_
_entity_poly.entity_id
_entity_poly.type
_entity_poly.pdbx_seq_one_letter_code
_entity_poly.pdbx_strand_id
1 'polypeptide(L)'
;MRKAILTLTTLLLTSWAMAQNNIIKLPAPSKTGGMPLMEALSKRATNRTMDGEKSLSQQQLSDLLWAAWGINREYGRRTAPSALNRQEIDLYLIGRKGAYRYDAEAHALVPVAEGDLRGKVNSQEYTRTGDWILIFVADYMRMTQGDMQGNAVTAGIDAGLIAQNVYLYGASEGLAVVVHSTVNREEVAKTLGLKSSQHIALGQTVGIPARR
;
A
#
# COMPACT_ATOMS: atom_id res chain seq x y z
N MET A 1 -37.08 2.65 -26.78
CA MET A 1 -35.64 2.34 -26.77
C MET A 1 -34.74 3.56 -26.46
N ARG A 2 -34.99 4.78 -26.95
CA ARG A 2 -34.16 5.99 -26.65
C ARG A 2 -34.13 6.43 -25.17
N LYS A 3 -35.22 6.24 -24.39
CA LYS A 3 -35.29 6.65 -22.96
C LYS A 3 -34.46 5.74 -22.04
N ALA A 4 -34.30 4.45 -22.34
CA ALA A 4 -33.53 3.52 -21.53
C ALA A 4 -32.00 3.74 -21.67
N ILE A 5 -31.54 4.19 -22.82
CA ILE A 5 -30.12 4.46 -23.09
C ILE A 5 -29.67 5.74 -22.36
N LEU A 6 -30.54 6.75 -22.26
CA LEU A 6 -30.24 8.00 -21.55
C LEU A 6 -30.09 7.80 -20.03
N THR A 7 -30.89 6.90 -19.44
CA THR A 7 -30.86 6.61 -17.99
C THR A 7 -29.61 5.81 -17.62
N LEU A 8 -29.13 4.91 -18.47
CA LEU A 8 -27.94 4.13 -18.20
C LEU A 8 -26.64 4.97 -18.30
N THR A 9 -26.59 5.90 -19.25
CA THR A 9 -25.44 6.82 -19.39
C THR A 9 -25.35 7.82 -18.24
N THR A 10 -26.49 8.29 -17.73
CA THR A 10 -26.50 9.20 -16.56
C THR A 10 -26.09 8.49 -15.27
N LEU A 11 -26.46 7.22 -15.07
CA LEU A 11 -26.02 6.45 -13.90
C LEU A 11 -24.50 6.16 -13.92
N LEU A 12 -23.94 5.87 -15.08
CA LEU A 12 -22.50 5.63 -15.22
C LEU A 12 -21.66 6.90 -15.02
N LEU A 13 -22.15 8.04 -15.47
CA LEU A 13 -21.49 9.33 -15.28
C LEU A 13 -21.55 9.80 -13.82
N THR A 14 -22.65 9.54 -13.11
CA THR A 14 -22.78 9.91 -11.69
C THR A 14 -21.90 9.01 -10.80
N SER A 15 -21.78 7.72 -11.10
CA SER A 15 -20.89 6.82 -10.34
C SER A 15 -19.41 7.16 -10.56
N TRP A 16 -19.02 7.61 -11.74
CA TRP A 16 -17.64 8.03 -12.00
C TRP A 16 -17.31 9.38 -11.35
N ALA A 17 -18.24 10.32 -11.34
CA ALA A 17 -18.11 11.62 -10.64
C ALA A 17 -18.05 11.46 -9.11
N MET A 18 -18.78 10.49 -8.54
CA MET A 18 -18.71 10.16 -7.10
C MET A 18 -17.34 9.55 -6.71
N ALA A 19 -16.76 8.70 -7.56
CA ALA A 19 -15.45 8.11 -7.32
C ALA A 19 -14.31 9.15 -7.35
N GLN A 20 -14.43 10.20 -8.16
CA GLN A 20 -13.44 11.30 -8.21
C GLN A 20 -13.49 12.22 -6.98
N ASN A 21 -14.62 12.34 -6.30
CA ASN A 21 -14.76 13.24 -5.14
C ASN A 21 -14.12 12.71 -3.85
N ASN A 22 -13.65 11.47 -3.81
CA ASN A 22 -13.11 10.84 -2.60
C ASN A 22 -11.60 10.56 -2.65
N ILE A 23 -10.89 11.06 -3.68
CA ILE A 23 -9.41 10.94 -3.77
C ILE A 23 -8.79 11.79 -2.65
N ILE A 24 -7.97 11.15 -1.81
CA ILE A 24 -7.25 11.82 -0.73
C ILE A 24 -5.87 12.23 -1.25
N LYS A 25 -5.71 13.52 -1.53
CA LYS A 25 -4.39 14.09 -1.83
C LYS A 25 -3.52 14.06 -0.58
N LEU A 26 -2.32 13.54 -0.72
CA LEU A 26 -1.33 13.54 0.34
C LEU A 26 -0.55 14.86 0.35
N PRO A 27 -0.05 15.31 1.51
CA PRO A 27 0.92 16.41 1.56
C PRO A 27 2.17 16.08 0.71
N ALA A 28 2.89 17.09 0.28
CA ALA A 28 4.18 16.88 -0.39
C ALA A 28 5.12 16.11 0.54
N PRO A 29 5.79 15.04 0.07
CA PRO A 29 6.66 14.24 0.91
C PRO A 29 7.94 15.00 1.27
N SER A 30 8.40 14.83 2.50
CA SER A 30 9.71 15.29 2.98
C SER A 30 10.80 14.42 2.37
N LYS A 31 11.65 15.02 1.51
CA LYS A 31 12.71 14.28 0.81
C LYS A 31 14.08 14.42 1.48
N THR A 32 14.13 15.13 2.58
CA THR A 32 15.34 15.40 3.37
C THR A 32 15.04 15.26 4.86
N GLY A 33 16.06 15.05 5.67
CA GLY A 33 15.91 14.85 7.09
C GLY A 33 15.82 13.36 7.47
N GLY A 34 15.16 13.09 8.59
CA GLY A 34 15.11 11.74 9.16
C GLY A 34 16.42 11.32 9.86
N MET A 35 16.46 10.05 10.25
CA MET A 35 17.62 9.44 10.92
C MET A 35 18.70 9.08 9.90
N PRO A 36 20.00 9.23 10.21
CA PRO A 36 21.07 8.73 9.37
C PRO A 36 20.88 7.24 9.04
N LEU A 37 21.16 6.84 7.78
CA LEU A 37 20.88 5.49 7.30
C LEU A 37 21.44 4.39 8.20
N MET A 38 22.70 4.50 8.64
CA MET A 38 23.32 3.48 9.49
C MET A 38 22.66 3.39 10.86
N GLU A 39 22.16 4.49 11.39
CA GLU A 39 21.41 4.51 12.63
C GLU A 39 20.01 3.90 12.42
N ALA A 40 19.32 4.20 11.31
CA ALA A 40 18.06 3.58 10.97
C ALA A 40 18.20 2.05 10.82
N LEU A 41 19.26 1.57 10.16
CA LEU A 41 19.57 0.16 10.05
C LEU A 41 19.82 -0.50 11.41
N SER A 42 20.53 0.17 12.32
CA SER A 42 20.80 -0.36 13.67
C SER A 42 19.54 -0.43 14.54
N LYS A 43 18.56 0.45 14.32
CA LYS A 43 17.29 0.52 15.08
C LYS A 43 16.16 -0.25 14.43
N ARG A 44 16.26 -0.60 13.15
CA ARG A 44 15.22 -1.34 12.45
C ARG A 44 14.90 -2.65 13.17
N ALA A 45 13.68 -2.80 13.59
CA ALA A 45 13.17 -4.01 14.24
C ALA A 45 11.74 -4.30 13.79
N THR A 46 11.33 -5.56 13.85
CA THR A 46 9.91 -5.92 13.76
C THR A 46 9.26 -5.63 15.10
N ASN A 47 8.26 -4.75 15.09
CA ASN A 47 7.44 -4.46 16.26
C ASN A 47 5.97 -4.75 15.95
N ARG A 48 5.36 -5.65 16.73
CA ARG A 48 3.95 -6.08 16.59
C ARG A 48 3.03 -5.44 17.62
N THR A 49 3.58 -4.69 18.57
CA THR A 49 2.82 -4.07 19.65
C THR A 49 2.48 -2.63 19.26
N MET A 50 1.25 -2.43 18.80
CA MET A 50 0.76 -1.17 18.27
C MET A 50 -0.38 -0.62 19.12
N ASP A 51 -0.42 0.72 19.25
CA ASP A 51 -1.50 1.45 19.92
C ASP A 51 -2.69 1.60 18.97
N GLY A 52 -3.73 0.80 19.21
CA GLY A 52 -4.92 0.76 18.38
C GLY A 52 -5.72 2.05 18.33
N GLU A 53 -5.48 3.00 19.23
CA GLU A 53 -6.21 4.28 19.28
C GLU A 53 -5.48 5.42 18.57
N LYS A 54 -4.17 5.25 18.30
CA LYS A 54 -3.37 6.27 17.64
C LYS A 54 -3.27 6.05 16.14
N SER A 55 -3.10 7.15 15.42
CA SER A 55 -2.92 7.16 13.98
C SER A 55 -1.69 7.93 13.58
N LEU A 56 -1.10 7.55 12.44
CA LEU A 56 -0.07 8.34 11.78
C LEU A 56 -0.66 9.70 11.37
N SER A 57 0.17 10.74 11.43
CA SER A 57 -0.20 12.01 10.81
C SER A 57 -0.27 11.86 9.29
N GLN A 58 -0.97 12.76 8.62
CA GLN A 58 -1.02 12.76 7.15
C GLN A 58 0.38 12.92 6.53
N GLN A 59 1.25 13.69 7.16
CA GLN A 59 2.63 13.86 6.71
C GLN A 59 3.43 12.55 6.86
N GLN A 60 3.32 11.87 8.01
CA GLN A 60 3.98 10.57 8.20
C GLN A 60 3.50 9.53 7.18
N LEU A 61 2.20 9.49 6.88
CA LEU A 61 1.66 8.59 5.86
C LEU A 61 2.18 8.96 4.46
N SER A 62 2.23 10.24 4.14
CA SER A 62 2.79 10.75 2.88
C SER A 62 4.25 10.33 2.69
N ASP A 63 5.08 10.62 3.70
CA ASP A 63 6.50 10.32 3.67
C ASP A 63 6.77 8.82 3.61
N LEU A 64 6.00 8.02 4.36
CA LEU A 64 6.05 6.56 4.35
C LEU A 64 5.80 6.00 2.94
N LEU A 65 4.74 6.48 2.28
CA LEU A 65 4.36 5.99 0.96
C LEU A 65 5.35 6.42 -0.12
N TRP A 66 5.87 7.64 0.00
CA TRP A 66 6.93 8.08 -0.89
C TRP A 66 8.22 7.29 -0.66
N ALA A 67 8.62 7.07 0.58
CA ALA A 67 9.80 6.25 0.89
C ALA A 67 9.63 4.82 0.37
N ALA A 68 8.44 4.23 0.51
CA ALA A 68 8.13 2.89 0.04
C ALA A 68 8.22 2.76 -1.49
N TRP A 69 7.39 3.54 -2.21
CA TRP A 69 7.17 3.35 -3.65
C TRP A 69 6.94 4.66 -4.42
N GLY A 70 7.44 5.79 -3.90
CA GLY A 70 7.32 7.09 -4.54
C GLY A 70 8.20 7.26 -5.77
N ILE A 71 7.92 8.29 -6.57
CA ILE A 71 8.74 8.69 -7.71
C ILE A 71 9.85 9.60 -7.20
N ASN A 72 11.10 9.22 -7.42
CA ASN A 72 12.28 9.97 -6.97
C ASN A 72 13.16 10.51 -8.10
N ARG A 73 12.90 10.14 -9.34
CA ARG A 73 13.68 10.51 -10.52
C ARG A 73 12.78 10.67 -11.73
N GLU A 74 13.35 11.23 -12.79
CA GLU A 74 12.69 11.34 -14.10
C GLU A 74 12.22 9.99 -14.64
N TYR A 75 11.29 10.04 -15.59
CA TYR A 75 10.68 8.85 -16.22
C TYR A 75 9.94 7.92 -15.25
N GLY A 76 9.38 8.47 -14.16
CA GLY A 76 8.57 7.71 -13.20
C GLY A 76 9.34 6.66 -12.40
N ARG A 77 10.68 6.77 -12.33
CA ARG A 77 11.49 5.81 -11.55
C ARG A 77 11.28 5.97 -10.06
N ARG A 78 11.31 4.84 -9.36
CA ARG A 78 10.85 4.71 -7.97
C ARG A 78 11.98 4.72 -6.96
N THR A 79 11.62 4.93 -5.69
CA THR A 79 12.51 4.82 -4.52
C THR A 79 13.02 3.41 -4.30
N ALA A 80 12.26 2.38 -4.66
CA ALA A 80 12.73 1.00 -4.72
C ALA A 80 12.89 0.55 -6.18
N PRO A 81 13.86 -0.33 -6.50
CA PRO A 81 13.97 -0.91 -7.82
C PRO A 81 12.88 -1.97 -8.06
N SER A 82 12.68 -2.34 -9.32
CA SER A 82 11.97 -3.54 -9.71
C SER A 82 12.67 -4.21 -10.89
N ALA A 83 12.47 -5.50 -11.08
CA ALA A 83 13.10 -6.27 -12.14
C ALA A 83 12.79 -5.63 -13.51
N LEU A 84 13.84 -5.25 -14.26
CA LEU A 84 13.74 -4.55 -15.54
C LEU A 84 12.92 -3.26 -15.50
N ASN A 85 12.78 -2.64 -14.33
CA ASN A 85 11.94 -1.46 -14.09
C ASN A 85 10.48 -1.64 -14.53
N ARG A 86 9.92 -2.82 -14.34
CA ARG A 86 8.53 -3.13 -14.75
C ARG A 86 7.48 -2.51 -13.86
N GLN A 87 7.88 -2.20 -12.62
CA GLN A 87 7.01 -1.58 -11.62
C GLN A 87 5.67 -2.30 -11.47
N GLU A 88 5.72 -3.63 -11.48
CA GLU A 88 4.56 -4.51 -11.43
C GLU A 88 3.82 -4.46 -10.08
N ILE A 89 4.44 -3.91 -9.03
CA ILE A 89 3.81 -3.82 -7.71
C ILE A 89 2.90 -2.60 -7.63
N ASP A 90 1.62 -2.84 -7.37
CA ASP A 90 0.66 -1.85 -6.90
C ASP A 90 0.60 -1.90 -5.37
N LEU A 91 0.66 -0.74 -4.73
CA LEU A 91 0.58 -0.63 -3.28
C LEU A 91 -0.84 -0.25 -2.87
N TYR A 92 -1.52 -1.15 -2.18
CA TYR A 92 -2.82 -0.90 -1.57
C TYR A 92 -2.64 -0.67 -0.07
N LEU A 93 -3.53 0.12 0.50
CA LEU A 93 -3.57 0.42 1.92
C LEU A 93 -4.94 0.06 2.48
N ILE A 94 -4.97 -0.64 3.59
CA ILE A 94 -6.20 -0.94 4.34
C ILE A 94 -6.08 -0.25 5.69
N GLY A 95 -7.01 0.66 5.96
CA GLY A 95 -7.09 1.42 7.21
C GLY A 95 -8.48 1.33 7.82
N ARG A 96 -8.72 2.11 8.89
CA ARG A 96 -9.98 2.12 9.65
C ARG A 96 -11.20 2.56 8.83
N LYS A 97 -11.00 3.40 7.81
CA LYS A 97 -12.09 3.99 7.03
C LYS A 97 -12.31 3.34 5.68
N GLY A 98 -11.36 2.51 5.23
CA GLY A 98 -11.45 1.87 3.93
C GLY A 98 -10.16 1.29 3.43
N ALA A 99 -10.23 0.84 2.19
CA ALA A 99 -9.08 0.42 1.40
C ALA A 99 -8.84 1.42 0.26
N TYR A 100 -7.58 1.64 -0.04
CA TYR A 100 -7.11 2.64 -1.01
C TYR A 100 -5.99 2.04 -1.85
N ARG A 101 -5.85 2.50 -3.10
CA ARG A 101 -4.66 2.27 -3.91
C ARG A 101 -3.80 3.53 -3.91
N TYR A 102 -2.52 3.39 -3.65
CA TYR A 102 -1.58 4.50 -3.75
C TYR A 102 -1.30 4.83 -5.22
N ASP A 103 -1.55 6.06 -5.59
CA ASP A 103 -1.17 6.66 -6.87
C ASP A 103 0.08 7.51 -6.65
N ALA A 104 1.22 7.02 -7.12
CA ALA A 104 2.48 7.72 -6.91
C ALA A 104 2.70 8.91 -7.86
N GLU A 105 2.00 8.96 -9.00
CA GLU A 105 2.07 10.11 -9.92
C GLU A 105 1.30 11.29 -9.33
N ALA A 106 0.08 11.05 -8.90
CA ALA A 106 -0.75 12.06 -8.25
C ALA A 106 -0.36 12.29 -6.78
N HIS A 107 0.48 11.43 -6.19
CA HIS A 107 0.78 11.36 -4.77
C HIS A 107 -0.48 11.39 -3.92
N ALA A 108 -1.36 10.44 -4.16
CA ALA A 108 -2.70 10.39 -3.62
C ALA A 108 -3.16 8.97 -3.29
N LEU A 109 -4.20 8.86 -2.47
CA LEU A 109 -4.92 7.63 -2.20
C LEU A 109 -6.22 7.61 -2.97
N VAL A 110 -6.35 6.63 -3.86
CA VAL A 110 -7.56 6.38 -4.64
C VAL A 110 -8.42 5.38 -3.87
N PRO A 111 -9.65 5.71 -3.49
CA PRO A 111 -10.51 4.81 -2.72
C PRO A 111 -10.88 3.57 -3.53
N VAL A 112 -10.93 2.42 -2.84
CA VAL A 112 -11.25 1.11 -3.42
C VAL A 112 -12.45 0.48 -2.72
N ALA A 113 -12.49 0.53 -1.37
CA ALA A 113 -13.58 0.00 -0.57
C ALA A 113 -13.72 0.79 0.73
N GLU A 114 -14.93 0.81 1.30
CA GLU A 114 -15.22 1.53 2.54
C GLU A 114 -15.26 0.60 3.75
N GLY A 115 -15.13 1.18 4.95
CA GLY A 115 -15.23 0.53 6.24
C GLY A 115 -13.92 -0.01 6.78
N ASP A 116 -13.91 -0.48 8.02
CA ASP A 116 -12.73 -1.08 8.65
C ASP A 116 -12.55 -2.53 8.16
N LEU A 117 -11.62 -2.70 7.23
CA LEU A 117 -11.35 -3.97 6.58
C LEU A 117 -10.09 -4.67 7.12
N ARG A 118 -9.43 -4.10 8.15
CA ARG A 118 -8.17 -4.60 8.69
C ARG A 118 -8.28 -6.02 9.21
N GLY A 119 -9.40 -6.37 9.85
CA GLY A 119 -9.68 -7.71 10.34
C GLY A 119 -9.82 -8.79 9.25
N LYS A 120 -10.01 -8.41 7.99
CA LYS A 120 -10.09 -9.33 6.85
C LYS A 120 -8.71 -9.80 6.36
N VAL A 121 -7.64 -9.09 6.71
CA VAL A 121 -6.29 -9.38 6.22
C VAL A 121 -5.74 -10.67 6.83
N ASN A 122 -5.81 -10.80 8.14
CA ASN A 122 -5.51 -12.03 8.88
C ASN A 122 -6.04 -11.95 10.32
N SER A 123 -5.86 -13.01 11.10
CA SER A 123 -6.32 -13.09 12.49
C SER A 123 -5.35 -12.52 13.53
N GLN A 124 -4.19 -12.02 13.11
CA GLN A 124 -3.17 -11.50 14.03
C GLN A 124 -3.60 -10.15 14.63
N GLU A 125 -3.33 -9.96 15.91
CA GLU A 125 -3.73 -8.76 16.65
C GLU A 125 -3.19 -7.46 16.04
N TYR A 126 -1.94 -7.47 15.59
CA TYR A 126 -1.30 -6.29 14.99
C TYR A 126 -2.00 -5.77 13.73
N THR A 127 -2.79 -6.59 13.03
CA THR A 127 -3.59 -6.09 11.89
C THR A 127 -4.80 -5.29 12.35
N ARG A 128 -5.31 -5.54 13.55
CA ARG A 128 -6.43 -4.77 14.13
C ARG A 128 -5.96 -3.53 14.88
N THR A 129 -4.81 -3.62 15.55
CA THR A 129 -4.21 -2.51 16.31
C THR A 129 -3.33 -1.59 15.46
N GLY A 130 -2.84 -2.07 14.32
CA GLY A 130 -2.14 -1.24 13.34
C GLY A 130 -3.03 -0.14 12.75
N ASP A 131 -2.43 0.96 12.35
CA ASP A 131 -3.17 2.06 11.71
C ASP A 131 -3.42 1.77 10.23
N TRP A 132 -2.37 1.33 9.52
CA TRP A 132 -2.42 0.99 8.11
C TRP A 132 -1.81 -0.38 7.84
N ILE A 133 -2.43 -1.13 6.95
CA ILE A 133 -1.88 -2.36 6.39
C ILE A 133 -1.62 -2.11 4.91
N LEU A 134 -0.35 -2.16 4.53
CA LEU A 134 0.09 -2.12 3.16
C LEU A 134 -0.05 -3.52 2.56
N ILE A 135 -0.70 -3.64 1.43
CA ILE A 135 -0.83 -4.88 0.65
C ILE A 135 -0.10 -4.67 -0.67
N PHE A 136 0.91 -5.50 -0.91
CA PHE A 136 1.74 -5.46 -2.10
C PHE A 136 1.16 -6.41 -3.14
N VAL A 137 0.63 -5.85 -4.20
CA VAL A 137 -0.07 -6.58 -5.26
C VAL A 137 0.74 -6.53 -6.54
N ALA A 138 1.19 -7.67 -7.02
CA ALA A 138 1.89 -7.80 -8.29
C ALA A 138 0.91 -8.01 -9.44
N ASP A 139 0.97 -7.19 -10.47
CA ASP A 139 0.25 -7.42 -11.72
C ASP A 139 1.14 -8.14 -12.72
N TYR A 140 0.90 -9.43 -12.90
CA TYR A 140 1.70 -10.28 -13.79
C TYR A 140 1.56 -9.90 -15.26
N MET A 141 0.56 -9.11 -15.65
CA MET A 141 0.49 -8.55 -17.00
C MET A 141 1.60 -7.54 -17.30
N ARG A 142 2.20 -6.95 -16.28
CA ARG A 142 3.37 -6.06 -16.40
C ARG A 142 4.69 -6.82 -16.37
N MET A 143 4.66 -8.12 -16.06
CA MET A 143 5.85 -8.98 -16.04
C MET A 143 6.07 -9.65 -17.40
N THR A 144 7.30 -10.10 -17.71
CA THR A 144 7.51 -10.94 -18.90
C THR A 144 6.73 -12.23 -18.75
N GLN A 145 6.32 -12.78 -19.88
CA GLN A 145 5.74 -14.11 -19.92
C GLN A 145 6.76 -15.14 -19.38
N GLY A 146 6.76 -15.29 -18.06
CA GLY A 146 7.42 -16.35 -17.32
C GLY A 146 6.35 -17.31 -16.83
N ASP A 147 6.78 -18.44 -16.28
CA ASP A 147 5.85 -19.27 -15.54
C ASP A 147 5.37 -18.57 -14.26
N MET A 148 4.26 -19.04 -13.72
CA MET A 148 3.66 -18.46 -12.51
C MET A 148 4.64 -18.44 -11.32
N GLN A 149 5.51 -19.44 -11.23
CA GLN A 149 6.49 -19.57 -10.16
C GLN A 149 7.60 -18.51 -10.27
N GLY A 150 8.15 -18.31 -11.46
CA GLY A 150 9.17 -17.28 -11.71
C GLY A 150 8.64 -15.88 -11.46
N ASN A 151 7.40 -15.60 -11.87
CA ASN A 151 6.74 -14.33 -11.59
C ASN A 151 6.52 -14.13 -10.08
N ALA A 152 6.10 -15.16 -9.35
CA ALA A 152 5.90 -15.07 -7.90
C ALA A 152 7.21 -14.79 -7.15
N VAL A 153 8.31 -15.41 -7.55
CA VAL A 153 9.64 -15.16 -6.95
C VAL A 153 10.10 -13.73 -7.21
N THR A 154 10.02 -13.26 -8.46
CA THR A 154 10.41 -11.87 -8.80
C THR A 154 9.56 -10.85 -8.07
N ALA A 155 8.23 -11.02 -8.08
CA ALA A 155 7.32 -10.14 -7.37
C ALA A 155 7.58 -10.13 -5.85
N GLY A 156 7.92 -11.27 -5.26
CA GLY A 156 8.31 -11.39 -3.86
C GLY A 156 9.58 -10.63 -3.52
N ILE A 157 10.58 -10.67 -4.41
CA ILE A 157 11.84 -9.91 -4.27
C ILE A 157 11.53 -8.41 -4.34
N ASP A 158 10.83 -7.96 -5.37
CA ASP A 158 10.55 -6.53 -5.59
C ASP A 158 9.66 -5.97 -4.46
N ALA A 159 8.65 -6.70 -4.02
CA ALA A 159 7.85 -6.35 -2.85
C ALA A 159 8.69 -6.28 -1.55
N GLY A 160 9.66 -7.18 -1.39
CA GLY A 160 10.57 -7.17 -0.25
C GLY A 160 11.47 -5.93 -0.20
N LEU A 161 11.94 -5.45 -1.35
CA LEU A 161 12.72 -4.22 -1.47
C LEU A 161 11.89 -2.98 -1.06
N ILE A 162 10.64 -2.93 -1.48
CA ILE A 162 9.69 -1.87 -1.09
C ILE A 162 9.41 -1.96 0.42
N ALA A 163 9.15 -3.17 0.94
CA ALA A 163 8.87 -3.38 2.35
C ALA A 163 10.06 -3.00 3.26
N GLN A 164 11.29 -3.16 2.79
CA GLN A 164 12.47 -2.72 3.54
C GLN A 164 12.54 -1.19 3.64
N ASN A 165 12.15 -0.45 2.60
CA ASN A 165 12.05 1.01 2.68
C ASN A 165 11.06 1.45 3.77
N VAL A 166 9.91 0.76 3.87
CA VAL A 166 8.91 0.99 4.94
C VAL A 166 9.51 0.74 6.32
N TYR A 167 10.31 -0.33 6.48
CA TYR A 167 10.99 -0.61 7.75
C TYR A 167 11.99 0.47 8.14
N LEU A 168 12.80 0.95 7.18
CA LEU A 168 13.82 1.98 7.43
C LEU A 168 13.17 3.32 7.78
N TYR A 169 12.13 3.71 7.04
CA TYR A 169 11.33 4.88 7.38
C TYR A 169 10.71 4.74 8.77
N GLY A 170 10.09 3.59 9.05
CA GLY A 170 9.50 3.31 10.35
C GLY A 170 10.51 3.38 11.50
N ALA A 171 11.75 2.90 11.30
CA ALA A 171 12.82 3.02 12.28
C ALA A 171 13.22 4.48 12.50
N SER A 172 13.29 5.28 11.42
CA SER A 172 13.58 6.72 11.49
C SER A 172 12.54 7.50 12.27
N GLU A 173 11.25 7.17 12.08
CA GLU A 173 10.12 7.90 12.67
C GLU A 173 9.59 7.28 13.96
N GLY A 174 10.23 6.22 14.46
CA GLY A 174 9.79 5.54 15.68
C GLY A 174 8.44 4.83 15.55
N LEU A 175 8.09 4.36 14.34
CA LEU A 175 6.87 3.62 14.08
C LEU A 175 7.06 2.12 14.37
N ALA A 176 5.96 1.46 14.72
CA ALA A 176 5.90 0.00 14.78
C ALA A 176 5.60 -0.54 13.38
N VAL A 177 6.43 -1.48 12.92
CA VAL A 177 6.32 -2.07 11.58
C VAL A 177 6.48 -3.58 11.66
N VAL A 178 5.63 -4.31 10.94
CA VAL A 178 5.75 -5.77 10.79
C VAL A 178 5.35 -6.20 9.38
N VAL A 179 6.28 -6.85 8.67
CA VAL A 179 5.99 -7.54 7.41
C VAL A 179 5.43 -8.94 7.70
N HIS A 180 4.47 -9.38 6.90
CA HIS A 180 3.88 -10.70 7.07
C HIS A 180 3.46 -11.32 5.73
N SER A 181 3.72 -12.61 5.56
CA SER A 181 3.28 -13.40 4.41
C SER A 181 1.87 -13.98 4.63
N THR A 182 1.43 -14.05 5.89
CA THR A 182 0.09 -14.51 6.26
C THR A 182 -0.93 -13.44 5.90
N VAL A 183 -1.61 -13.63 4.76
CA VAL A 183 -2.69 -12.78 4.27
C VAL A 183 -3.81 -13.70 3.81
N ASN A 184 -5.04 -13.42 4.18
CA ASN A 184 -6.21 -14.08 3.60
C ASN A 184 -6.40 -13.57 2.16
N ARG A 185 -5.62 -14.17 1.24
CA ARG A 185 -5.49 -13.67 -0.15
C ARG A 185 -6.81 -13.63 -0.88
N GLU A 186 -7.67 -14.62 -0.69
CA GLU A 186 -8.98 -14.68 -1.35
C GLU A 186 -9.89 -13.53 -0.89
N GLU A 187 -10.06 -13.37 0.42
CA GLU A 187 -10.91 -12.34 0.99
C GLU A 187 -10.39 -10.92 0.67
N VAL A 188 -9.07 -10.72 0.75
CA VAL A 188 -8.45 -9.43 0.45
C VAL A 188 -8.52 -9.13 -1.05
N ALA A 189 -8.28 -10.10 -1.93
CA ALA A 189 -8.40 -9.92 -3.38
C ALA A 189 -9.84 -9.54 -3.78
N LYS A 190 -10.83 -10.21 -3.20
CA LYS A 190 -12.25 -9.88 -3.39
C LYS A 190 -12.56 -8.46 -2.89
N THR A 191 -12.09 -8.12 -1.70
CA THR A 191 -12.31 -6.80 -1.09
C THR A 191 -11.69 -5.67 -1.91
N LEU A 192 -10.50 -5.89 -2.46
CA LEU A 192 -9.79 -4.91 -3.30
C LEU A 192 -10.23 -4.93 -4.77
N GLY A 193 -11.10 -5.84 -5.17
CA GLY A 193 -11.54 -5.99 -6.56
C GLY A 193 -10.40 -6.35 -7.52
N LEU A 194 -9.45 -7.19 -7.06
CA LEU A 194 -8.29 -7.55 -7.86
C LEU A 194 -8.67 -8.39 -9.08
N LYS A 195 -7.97 -8.15 -10.20
CA LYS A 195 -8.10 -8.93 -11.42
C LYS A 195 -7.39 -10.28 -11.27
N SER A 196 -7.68 -11.22 -12.14
CA SER A 196 -7.03 -12.54 -12.18
C SER A 196 -5.52 -12.48 -12.41
N SER A 197 -5.02 -11.41 -13.04
CA SER A 197 -3.58 -11.17 -13.22
C SER A 197 -2.88 -10.57 -12.00
N GLN A 198 -3.65 -10.12 -11.00
CA GLN A 198 -3.14 -9.43 -9.83
C GLN A 198 -3.04 -10.38 -8.63
N HIS A 199 -1.84 -10.52 -8.09
CA HIS A 199 -1.52 -11.46 -7.02
C HIS A 199 -0.92 -10.77 -5.82
N ILE A 200 -1.41 -11.08 -4.62
CA ILE A 200 -0.88 -10.53 -3.37
C ILE A 200 0.44 -11.22 -3.05
N ALA A 201 1.54 -10.46 -3.06
CA ALA A 201 2.87 -10.95 -2.71
C ALA A 201 3.03 -11.04 -1.19
N LEU A 202 2.81 -9.94 -0.46
CA LEU A 202 2.92 -9.87 1.00
C LEU A 202 2.05 -8.73 1.57
N GLY A 203 1.95 -8.68 2.90
CA GLY A 203 1.38 -7.57 3.65
C GLY A 203 2.41 -6.98 4.61
N GLN A 204 2.20 -5.71 5.01
CA GLN A 204 3.02 -5.05 6.02
C GLN A 204 2.15 -4.08 6.83
N THR A 205 2.11 -4.30 8.14
CA THR A 205 1.33 -3.44 9.05
C THR A 205 2.22 -2.38 9.66
N VAL A 206 1.70 -1.16 9.72
CA VAL A 206 2.37 0.02 10.30
C VAL A 206 1.42 0.69 11.29
N GLY A 207 1.96 1.16 12.40
CA GLY A 207 1.20 1.87 13.43
C GLY A 207 2.11 2.61 14.40
N ILE A 208 1.49 3.31 15.34
CA ILE A 208 2.20 3.92 16.46
C ILE A 208 2.50 2.82 17.48
N PRO A 209 3.73 2.70 17.99
CA PRO A 209 4.03 1.70 19.03
C PRO A 209 3.25 1.98 20.31
N ALA A 210 2.69 0.93 20.92
CA ALA A 210 2.12 1.05 22.26
C ALA A 210 3.22 1.38 23.28
N ARG A 211 2.91 2.23 24.25
CA ARG A 211 3.81 2.48 25.39
C ARG A 211 3.92 1.19 26.21
N ARG A 212 5.15 0.80 26.51
CA ARG A 212 5.42 -0.24 27.50
C ARG A 212 5.16 0.28 28.90
#